data_d348062a0c59df0d1c54237e37caaec2
#
_entry.id   d348062a0c59df0d1c54237e37caaec2
#
_cell.length_a   1.000
_cell.length_b   1.000
_cell.length_c   1.000
_cell.angle_alpha   90.00
_cell.angle_beta   90.00
_cell.angle_gamma   90.00
#
_symmetry.space_group_name_H-M   'P 1'
#
loop_
_entity.id
_entity.type
_entity.pdbx_description
1 polymer ?
#
loop_
_entity_poly.entity_id
_entity_poly.type
_entity_poly.pdbx_seq_one_letter_code
_entity_poly.pdbx_strand_id
1 'polypeptide(L)'
;MKYILIIFLLFAGKAWSETNTVSSTVVKNPPPTANAPVLPNSNSDICKVGIGGAVQNNVLGIATGVLIDDELCQLLKLSRSQFAYGMKVSAVAILCQDPRVWDSMTDAGTPCPVRGLIGSEAEQYWANNPHEIPEGSRYKASYVQQVKVEEEPQGDMDAIKNFGLMALSLLLLF
;
A
#
# COMPACT_ATOMS: atom_id res chain seq x y z
N MET A 1 0.30 -9.35 35.24
CA MET A 1 1.56 -9.68 34.51
C MET A 1 2.16 -11.02 34.88
N LYS A 2 1.91 -11.57 36.07
CA LYS A 2 2.53 -12.84 36.58
C LYS A 2 1.99 -14.10 35.85
N TYR A 3 0.75 -14.10 35.35
CA TYR A 3 0.12 -15.25 34.70
C TYR A 3 0.40 -15.36 33.20
N ILE A 4 0.81 -14.27 32.52
CA ILE A 4 1.17 -14.27 31.09
C ILE A 4 2.48 -15.04 30.86
N LEU A 5 3.42 -14.96 31.79
CA LEU A 5 4.70 -15.69 31.75
C LEU A 5 4.52 -17.21 31.88
N ILE A 6 3.52 -17.65 32.66
CA ILE A 6 3.21 -19.07 32.84
C ILE A 6 2.59 -19.68 31.58
N ILE A 7 1.75 -18.92 30.89
CA ILE A 7 1.12 -19.37 29.64
C ILE A 7 2.18 -19.47 28.51
N PHE A 8 3.18 -18.57 28.50
CA PHE A 8 4.25 -18.62 27.49
C PHE A 8 5.21 -19.82 27.71
N LEU A 9 5.41 -20.26 28.97
CA LEU A 9 6.21 -21.44 29.28
C LEU A 9 5.52 -22.76 28.95
N LEU A 10 4.20 -22.80 28.90
CA LEU A 10 3.45 -24.00 28.52
C LEU A 10 3.41 -24.22 27.00
N PHE A 11 3.65 -23.16 26.20
CA PHE A 11 3.76 -23.25 24.75
C PHE A 11 5.20 -23.52 24.23
N ALA A 12 6.20 -23.52 25.09
CA ALA A 12 7.57 -23.91 24.75
C ALA A 12 7.77 -25.45 24.70
N GLY A 13 6.73 -26.16 24.26
CA GLY A 13 6.75 -27.61 24.06
C GLY A 13 7.44 -27.95 22.75
N LYS A 14 8.72 -28.29 22.83
CA LYS A 14 9.49 -29.24 21.99
C LYS A 14 9.14 -29.24 20.50
N ALA A 15 9.78 -28.39 19.72
CA ALA A 15 10.02 -28.65 18.31
C ALA A 15 11.05 -29.80 18.22
N TRP A 16 10.59 -31.03 18.22
CA TRP A 16 11.39 -32.17 17.83
C TRP A 16 11.36 -32.24 16.31
N SER A 17 12.48 -31.90 15.70
CA SER A 17 12.76 -32.18 14.30
C SER A 17 12.98 -33.69 14.21
N GLU A 18 11.95 -34.44 13.81
CA GLU A 18 12.10 -35.83 13.42
C GLU A 18 12.75 -35.87 12.04
N THR A 19 14.00 -36.31 12.01
CA THR A 19 14.66 -36.76 10.79
C THR A 19 13.88 -37.92 10.22
N ASN A 20 13.24 -37.75 9.08
CA ASN A 20 12.57 -38.79 8.31
C ASN A 20 13.58 -39.89 7.86
N THR A 21 13.81 -40.86 8.68
CA THR A 21 14.28 -42.18 8.20
C THR A 21 13.10 -42.87 7.60
N VAL A 22 13.05 -42.96 6.28
CA VAL A 22 12.07 -43.76 5.54
C VAL A 22 12.30 -45.24 5.85
N SER A 23 11.70 -45.73 6.92
CA SER A 23 11.51 -47.14 7.18
C SER A 23 10.26 -47.56 6.40
N SER A 24 10.42 -48.34 5.34
CA SER A 24 9.33 -48.89 4.53
C SER A 24 8.56 -49.97 5.30
N THR A 25 7.83 -49.58 6.34
CA THR A 25 6.76 -50.42 6.88
C THR A 25 5.51 -50.14 6.04
N VAL A 26 5.05 -51.17 5.33
CA VAL A 26 3.76 -51.14 4.64
C VAL A 26 2.67 -50.94 5.68
N VAL A 27 2.28 -49.69 5.88
CA VAL A 27 1.16 -49.30 6.74
C VAL A 27 -0.11 -49.69 5.97
N LYS A 28 -0.85 -50.66 6.48
CA LYS A 28 -2.06 -51.23 5.85
C LYS A 28 -3.18 -50.18 5.68
N ASN A 29 -3.14 -49.05 6.41
CA ASN A 29 -3.98 -47.88 6.25
C ASN A 29 -3.11 -46.63 6.47
N PRO A 30 -2.64 -46.00 5.40
CA PRO A 30 -1.95 -44.73 5.56
C PRO A 30 -2.91 -43.71 6.21
N PRO A 31 -2.43 -42.94 7.18
CA PRO A 31 -3.25 -41.85 7.78
C PRO A 31 -3.69 -40.86 6.68
N PRO A 32 -4.88 -40.28 6.78
CA PRO A 32 -5.34 -39.29 5.81
C PRO A 32 -4.34 -38.15 5.72
N THR A 33 -3.79 -37.92 4.52
CA THR A 33 -2.83 -36.83 4.27
C THR A 33 -3.59 -35.62 3.78
N ALA A 34 -3.56 -34.51 4.55
CA ALA A 34 -4.06 -33.22 4.11
C ALA A 34 -2.91 -32.45 3.46
N ASN A 35 -2.90 -32.37 2.14
CA ASN A 35 -2.00 -31.49 1.42
C ASN A 35 -2.71 -30.17 1.16
N ALA A 36 -2.03 -29.04 1.39
CA ALA A 36 -2.54 -27.75 0.94
C ALA A 36 -2.76 -27.80 -0.58
N PRO A 37 -3.89 -27.34 -1.08
CA PRO A 37 -4.13 -27.36 -2.52
C PRO A 37 -3.05 -26.54 -3.20
N VAL A 38 -2.43 -27.12 -4.23
CA VAL A 38 -1.53 -26.37 -5.12
C VAL A 38 -2.42 -25.49 -5.98
N LEU A 39 -2.63 -24.27 -5.50
CA LEU A 39 -3.30 -23.24 -6.28
C LEU A 39 -2.36 -22.82 -7.41
N PRO A 40 -2.83 -22.68 -8.65
CA PRO A 40 -2.00 -22.27 -9.77
C PRO A 40 -1.39 -20.92 -9.43
N ASN A 41 -0.13 -20.96 -9.02
CA ASN A 41 0.63 -19.76 -8.72
C ASN A 41 1.14 -19.22 -10.05
N SER A 42 0.42 -18.23 -10.55
CA SER A 42 0.91 -17.32 -11.58
C SER A 42 1.66 -17.95 -12.75
N ASN A 43 1.00 -18.64 -13.61
CA ASN A 43 1.37 -18.40 -14.99
C ASN A 43 0.92 -16.98 -15.32
N SER A 44 1.85 -16.22 -15.83
CA SER A 44 1.86 -14.81 -16.16
C SER A 44 0.54 -14.12 -16.56
N ASP A 45 -0.56 -14.83 -16.73
CA ASP A 45 -1.80 -14.29 -17.25
C ASP A 45 -2.93 -14.09 -16.23
N ILE A 46 -2.88 -14.68 -15.05
CA ILE A 46 -4.04 -14.70 -14.15
C ILE A 46 -3.99 -13.60 -13.09
N CYS A 47 -2.82 -13.01 -12.75
CA CYS A 47 -2.63 -12.02 -11.69
C CYS A 47 -3.35 -12.39 -10.37
N LYS A 48 -3.25 -13.64 -9.97
CA LYS A 48 -3.83 -14.16 -8.73
C LYS A 48 -2.77 -14.85 -7.90
N VAL A 49 -2.78 -14.60 -6.60
CA VAL A 49 -1.92 -15.27 -5.62
C VAL A 49 -2.76 -16.26 -4.85
N GLY A 50 -2.31 -17.53 -4.83
CA GLY A 50 -2.96 -18.58 -4.04
C GLY A 50 -2.48 -18.56 -2.60
N ILE A 51 -3.40 -18.48 -1.65
CA ILE A 51 -3.13 -18.69 -0.24
C ILE A 51 -3.85 -19.97 0.19
N GLY A 52 -3.09 -20.97 0.67
CA GLY A 52 -3.63 -22.23 1.11
C GLY A 52 -3.06 -22.68 2.45
N GLY A 53 -3.86 -23.40 3.21
CA GLY A 53 -3.46 -24.03 4.45
C GLY A 53 -4.04 -25.43 4.56
N ALA A 54 -3.32 -26.36 5.20
CA ALA A 54 -3.79 -27.68 5.53
C ALA A 54 -3.52 -27.99 7.01
N VAL A 55 -4.49 -28.59 7.65
CA VAL A 55 -4.39 -29.10 9.03
C VAL A 55 -4.73 -30.57 9.01
N GLN A 56 -3.91 -31.37 9.66
CA GLN A 56 -4.05 -32.81 9.71
C GLN A 56 -3.95 -33.31 11.13
N ASN A 57 -4.86 -34.21 11.48
CA ASN A 57 -4.78 -35.01 12.69
C ASN A 57 -4.83 -36.50 12.30
N ASN A 58 -4.70 -37.46 13.27
CA ASN A 58 -4.71 -38.88 13.02
C ASN A 58 -6.02 -39.45 12.40
N VAL A 59 -7.10 -38.67 12.42
CA VAL A 59 -8.44 -39.09 11.99
C VAL A 59 -8.95 -38.27 10.81
N LEU A 60 -8.56 -36.97 10.73
CA LEU A 60 -9.12 -36.03 9.76
C LEU A 60 -8.04 -35.10 9.22
N GLY A 61 -8.05 -34.91 7.90
CA GLY A 61 -7.26 -33.87 7.22
C GLY A 61 -8.19 -32.88 6.53
N ILE A 62 -7.99 -31.59 6.79
CA ILE A 62 -8.73 -30.49 6.14
C ILE A 62 -7.73 -29.60 5.42
N ALA A 63 -7.99 -29.31 4.14
CA ALA A 63 -7.22 -28.39 3.34
C ALA A 63 -8.14 -27.29 2.79
N THR A 64 -7.71 -26.04 2.88
CA THR A 64 -8.43 -24.88 2.34
C THR A 64 -7.50 -24.04 1.49
N GLY A 65 -8.04 -23.38 0.48
CA GLY A 65 -7.28 -22.46 -0.38
C GLY A 65 -8.18 -21.39 -0.97
N VAL A 66 -7.62 -20.21 -1.12
CA VAL A 66 -8.28 -19.03 -1.68
C VAL A 66 -7.35 -18.37 -2.69
N LEU A 67 -7.90 -17.81 -3.76
CA LEU A 67 -7.18 -16.98 -4.74
C LEU A 67 -7.48 -15.52 -4.46
N ILE A 68 -6.42 -14.72 -4.30
CA ILE A 68 -6.51 -13.27 -4.11
C ILE A 68 -5.99 -12.59 -5.37
N ASP A 69 -6.65 -11.53 -5.81
CA ASP A 69 -6.21 -10.73 -6.95
C ASP A 69 -4.95 -9.94 -6.59
N ASP A 70 -3.96 -9.95 -7.49
CA ASP A 70 -2.74 -9.15 -7.38
C ASP A 70 -2.91 -7.89 -8.24
N GLU A 71 -3.26 -6.78 -7.59
CA GLU A 71 -3.48 -5.49 -8.24
C GLU A 71 -2.24 -4.99 -8.96
N LEU A 72 -1.05 -5.16 -8.37
CA LEU A 72 0.19 -4.73 -9.01
C LEU A 72 0.46 -5.49 -10.31
N CYS A 73 0.23 -6.80 -10.32
CA CYS A 73 0.32 -7.59 -11.53
C CYS A 73 -0.67 -7.11 -12.60
N GLN A 74 -1.90 -6.75 -12.23
CA GLN A 74 -2.91 -6.22 -13.14
C GLN A 74 -2.48 -4.87 -13.74
N LEU A 75 -1.99 -3.94 -12.91
CA LEU A 75 -1.48 -2.64 -13.36
C LEU A 75 -0.29 -2.80 -14.33
N LEU A 76 0.64 -3.69 -14.03
CA LEU A 76 1.79 -3.97 -14.88
C LEU A 76 1.37 -4.53 -16.25
N LYS A 77 0.39 -5.42 -16.31
CA LYS A 77 -0.12 -5.96 -17.57
C LYS A 77 -0.86 -4.92 -18.38
N LEU A 78 -1.73 -4.16 -17.71
CA LEU A 78 -2.49 -3.11 -18.35
C LEU A 78 -1.56 -2.04 -18.93
N SER A 79 -0.54 -1.63 -18.16
CA SER A 79 0.50 -0.71 -18.62
C SER A 79 1.26 -1.25 -19.85
N ARG A 80 1.68 -2.52 -19.83
CA ARG A 80 2.36 -3.15 -20.97
C ARG A 80 1.47 -3.19 -22.23
N SER A 81 0.19 -3.48 -22.07
CA SER A 81 -0.75 -3.47 -23.20
C SER A 81 -0.90 -2.08 -23.79
N GLN A 82 -1.05 -1.04 -22.95
CA GLN A 82 -1.12 0.35 -23.39
C GLN A 82 0.16 0.78 -24.11
N PHE A 83 1.32 0.39 -23.57
CA PHE A 83 2.61 0.67 -24.19
C PHE A 83 2.72 0.02 -25.58
N ALA A 84 2.28 -1.24 -25.72
CA ALA A 84 2.29 -1.96 -26.98
C ALA A 84 1.40 -1.31 -28.06
N TYR A 85 0.30 -0.65 -27.65
CA TYR A 85 -0.53 0.16 -28.54
C TYR A 85 0.05 1.55 -28.84
N GLY A 86 1.24 1.86 -28.36
CA GLY A 86 1.89 3.15 -28.57
C GLY A 86 1.48 4.26 -27.60
N MET A 87 0.56 3.99 -26.68
CA MET A 87 0.06 4.95 -25.69
C MET A 87 1.00 5.04 -24.48
N LYS A 88 2.22 5.58 -24.68
CA LYS A 88 3.28 5.59 -23.68
C LYS A 88 2.91 6.37 -22.41
N VAL A 89 2.30 7.55 -22.56
CA VAL A 89 1.90 8.40 -21.43
C VAL A 89 0.82 7.71 -20.60
N SER A 90 -0.16 7.10 -21.26
CA SER A 90 -1.23 6.34 -20.60
C SER A 90 -0.67 5.12 -19.84
N ALA A 91 0.32 4.43 -20.42
CA ALA A 91 0.98 3.31 -19.77
C ALA A 91 1.66 3.71 -18.44
N VAL A 92 2.31 4.87 -18.41
CA VAL A 92 2.91 5.42 -17.18
C VAL A 92 1.82 5.85 -16.20
N ALA A 93 0.77 6.53 -16.68
CA ALA A 93 -0.33 7.00 -15.82
C ALA A 93 -1.03 5.83 -15.08
N ILE A 94 -1.15 4.66 -15.73
CA ILE A 94 -1.68 3.46 -15.08
C ILE A 94 -0.78 3.00 -13.91
N LEU A 95 0.53 2.97 -14.12
CA LEU A 95 1.47 2.58 -13.07
C LEU A 95 1.48 3.56 -11.90
N CYS A 96 1.22 4.84 -12.17
CA CYS A 96 1.15 5.89 -11.15
C CYS A 96 -0.04 5.75 -10.18
N GLN A 97 -0.93 4.78 -10.38
CA GLN A 97 -1.94 4.43 -9.38
C GLN A 97 -1.33 3.72 -8.15
N ASP A 98 -0.16 3.09 -8.32
CA ASP A 98 0.59 2.53 -7.18
C ASP A 98 1.40 3.64 -6.49
N PRO A 99 1.25 3.83 -5.16
CA PRO A 99 1.93 4.90 -4.43
C PRO A 99 3.46 4.81 -4.51
N ARG A 100 4.03 3.63 -4.63
CA ARG A 100 5.48 3.43 -4.76
C ARG A 100 6.01 3.94 -6.11
N VAL A 101 5.23 3.74 -7.17
CA VAL A 101 5.57 4.26 -8.49
C VAL A 101 5.41 5.78 -8.50
N TRP A 102 4.33 6.30 -7.95
CA TRP A 102 4.07 7.72 -7.83
C TRP A 102 5.20 8.43 -7.08
N ASP A 103 5.59 7.90 -5.92
CA ASP A 103 6.70 8.42 -5.12
C ASP A 103 8.03 8.42 -5.90
N SER A 104 8.35 7.31 -6.57
CA SER A 104 9.60 7.20 -7.34
C SER A 104 9.65 8.15 -8.53
N MET A 105 8.53 8.41 -9.19
CA MET A 105 8.42 9.39 -10.27
C MET A 105 8.62 10.81 -9.75
N THR A 106 8.05 11.12 -8.57
CA THR A 106 8.24 12.40 -7.89
C THR A 106 9.69 12.59 -7.47
N ASP A 107 10.34 11.57 -6.87
CA ASP A 107 11.76 11.58 -6.51
C ASP A 107 12.68 11.82 -7.72
N ALA A 108 12.29 11.30 -8.89
CA ALA A 108 13.03 11.46 -10.13
C ALA A 108 12.82 12.83 -10.81
N GLY A 109 11.97 13.70 -10.25
CA GLY A 109 11.59 14.99 -10.87
C GLY A 109 10.77 14.83 -12.15
N THR A 110 10.11 13.67 -12.32
CA THR A 110 9.24 13.37 -13.45
C THR A 110 7.84 13.05 -12.92
N PRO A 111 7.02 14.05 -12.59
CA PRO A 111 5.73 13.85 -11.98
C PRO A 111 4.81 12.98 -12.84
N CYS A 112 3.96 12.22 -12.19
CA CYS A 112 3.01 11.33 -12.84
C CYS A 112 2.05 12.08 -13.77
N PRO A 113 1.86 11.61 -15.01
CA PRO A 113 0.90 12.21 -15.94
C PRO A 113 -0.52 12.16 -15.38
N VAL A 114 -1.26 13.25 -15.55
CA VAL A 114 -2.63 13.37 -15.06
C VAL A 114 -3.47 14.24 -16.00
N ARG A 115 -4.66 13.81 -16.37
CA ARG A 115 -5.62 14.58 -17.20
C ARG A 115 -5.02 15.18 -18.48
N GLY A 116 -4.06 14.50 -19.07
CA GLY A 116 -3.34 14.97 -20.25
C GLY A 116 -2.16 15.91 -19.95
N LEU A 117 -1.95 16.29 -18.71
CA LEU A 117 -0.83 17.12 -18.26
C LEU A 117 0.40 16.25 -18.03
N ILE A 118 1.59 16.78 -18.34
CA ILE A 118 2.89 16.12 -18.14
C ILE A 118 3.93 17.15 -17.64
N GLY A 119 4.99 16.67 -17.01
CA GLY A 119 6.08 17.54 -16.52
C GLY A 119 5.59 18.57 -15.50
N SER A 120 6.04 19.81 -15.59
CA SER A 120 5.73 20.87 -14.64
C SER A 120 4.23 21.20 -14.49
N GLU A 121 3.44 20.99 -15.55
CA GLU A 121 1.99 21.19 -15.47
C GLU A 121 1.32 20.12 -14.61
N ALA A 122 1.78 18.85 -14.75
CA ALA A 122 1.32 17.77 -13.89
C ALA A 122 1.72 17.99 -12.42
N GLU A 123 2.92 18.51 -12.17
CA GLU A 123 3.40 18.84 -10.83
C GLU A 123 2.50 19.88 -10.17
N GLN A 124 2.19 20.97 -10.87
CA GLN A 124 1.27 22.00 -10.39
C GLN A 124 -0.13 21.45 -10.13
N TYR A 125 -0.61 20.52 -11.01
CA TYR A 125 -1.89 19.89 -10.79
C TYR A 125 -1.90 19.09 -9.48
N TRP A 126 -0.88 18.28 -9.23
CA TRP A 126 -0.76 17.49 -7.99
C TRP A 126 -0.63 18.37 -6.74
N ALA A 127 0.08 19.49 -6.83
CA ALA A 127 0.18 20.47 -5.74
C ALA A 127 -1.19 21.07 -5.38
N ASN A 128 -2.03 21.35 -6.38
CA ASN A 128 -3.37 21.90 -6.19
C ASN A 128 -4.42 20.84 -5.82
N ASN A 129 -4.17 19.56 -6.08
CA ASN A 129 -5.12 18.47 -5.87
C ASN A 129 -4.53 17.32 -5.04
N PRO A 130 -4.05 17.58 -3.81
CA PRO A 130 -3.37 16.56 -3.01
C PRO A 130 -4.26 15.39 -2.59
N HIS A 131 -5.59 15.56 -2.65
CA HIS A 131 -6.56 14.52 -2.35
C HIS A 131 -6.60 13.40 -3.42
N GLU A 132 -6.19 13.71 -4.66
CA GLU A 132 -6.11 12.73 -5.76
C GLU A 132 -4.80 11.92 -5.73
N ILE A 133 -3.81 12.30 -4.90
CA ILE A 133 -2.56 11.54 -4.74
C ILE A 133 -2.89 10.14 -4.17
N PRO A 134 -2.29 9.06 -4.71
CA PRO A 134 -2.55 7.70 -4.24
C PRO A 134 -2.37 7.54 -2.73
N GLU A 135 -3.26 6.78 -2.11
CA GLU A 135 -3.15 6.47 -0.69
C GLU A 135 -1.88 5.67 -0.40
N GLY A 136 -1.18 6.02 0.69
CA GLY A 136 0.10 5.41 1.05
C GLY A 136 1.33 6.08 0.44
N SER A 137 1.19 7.14 -0.38
CA SER A 137 2.29 7.98 -0.82
C SER A 137 2.91 8.73 0.36
N ARG A 138 4.25 8.77 0.41
CA ARG A 138 5.01 9.54 1.41
C ARG A 138 4.80 11.04 1.31
N TYR A 139 4.49 11.51 0.12
CA TYR A 139 4.34 12.94 -0.18
C TYR A 139 2.94 13.48 0.06
N LYS A 140 1.92 12.63 0.13
CA LYS A 140 0.53 13.06 0.29
C LYS A 140 0.33 14.03 1.46
N ALA A 141 0.91 13.72 2.61
CA ALA A 141 0.79 14.55 3.81
C ALA A 141 1.43 15.95 3.64
N SER A 142 2.59 16.02 2.96
CA SER A 142 3.27 17.31 2.72
C SER A 142 2.51 18.20 1.75
N TYR A 143 1.95 17.63 0.68
CA TYR A 143 1.12 18.39 -0.26
C TYR A 143 -0.17 18.91 0.39
N VAL A 144 -0.83 18.10 1.24
CA VAL A 144 -2.01 18.54 1.99
C VAL A 144 -1.69 19.68 2.95
N GLN A 145 -0.52 19.68 3.58
CA GLN A 145 -0.09 20.78 4.47
C GLN A 145 0.17 22.07 3.70
N GLN A 146 0.78 22.00 2.52
CA GLN A 146 1.04 23.16 1.69
C GLN A 146 -0.24 23.89 1.27
N VAL A 147 -1.25 23.14 0.83
CA VAL A 147 -2.56 23.72 0.46
C VAL A 147 -3.24 24.39 1.64
N LYS A 148 -3.17 23.80 2.84
CA LYS A 148 -3.74 24.44 4.05
C LYS A 148 -3.06 25.74 4.43
N VAL A 149 -1.76 25.87 4.19
CA VAL A 149 -1.03 27.11 4.49
C VAL A 149 -1.40 28.23 3.50
N GLU A 150 -1.68 27.89 2.24
CA GLU A 150 -2.14 28.88 1.24
C GLU A 150 -3.60 29.30 1.45
N GLU A 151 -4.44 28.44 2.03
CA GLU A 151 -5.84 28.77 2.35
C GLU A 151 -6.03 29.57 3.66
N GLU A 152 -5.02 29.71 4.51
CA GLU A 152 -5.12 30.61 5.66
C GLU A 152 -5.21 32.06 5.16
N PRO A 153 -6.33 32.76 5.36
CA PRO A 153 -6.51 34.09 4.84
C PRO A 153 -5.51 35.03 5.50
N GLN A 154 -4.70 35.70 4.70
CA GLN A 154 -3.83 36.84 5.12
C GLN A 154 -4.62 37.99 5.77
N GLY A 155 -5.93 37.79 6.01
CA GLY A 155 -6.83 38.83 6.53
C GLY A 155 -6.58 39.30 7.96
N ASP A 156 -5.89 38.50 8.78
CA ASP A 156 -5.76 38.83 10.19
C ASP A 156 -4.60 39.80 10.51
N MET A 157 -3.54 39.81 9.69
CA MET A 157 -2.41 40.70 9.93
C MET A 157 -2.70 42.19 9.56
N ASP A 158 -3.55 42.40 8.54
CA ASP A 158 -3.95 43.77 8.17
C ASP A 158 -5.00 44.32 9.14
N ALA A 159 -5.84 43.48 9.71
CA ALA A 159 -6.75 43.88 10.79
C ALA A 159 -5.99 44.30 12.06
N ILE A 160 -4.95 43.56 12.43
CA ILE A 160 -4.11 43.90 13.61
C ILE A 160 -3.31 45.18 13.38
N LYS A 161 -2.78 45.42 12.19
CA LYS A 161 -2.10 46.68 11.84
C LYS A 161 -3.04 47.89 11.89
N ASN A 162 -4.26 47.71 11.36
CA ASN A 162 -5.26 48.81 11.37
C ASN A 162 -5.77 49.10 12.79
N PHE A 163 -5.93 48.07 13.64
CA PHE A 163 -6.26 48.24 15.05
C PHE A 163 -5.15 48.95 15.84
N GLY A 164 -3.88 48.56 15.58
CA GLY A 164 -2.73 49.21 16.20
C GLY A 164 -2.60 50.69 15.84
N LEU A 165 -2.85 51.05 14.58
CA LEU A 165 -2.83 52.43 14.10
C LEU A 165 -3.99 53.30 14.69
N MET A 166 -5.20 52.72 14.82
CA MET A 166 -6.32 53.40 15.48
C MET A 166 -6.09 53.63 16.97
N ALA A 167 -5.52 52.62 17.67
CA ALA A 167 -5.18 52.79 19.08
C ALA A 167 -4.11 53.86 19.32
N LEU A 168 -3.11 53.94 18.45
CA LEU A 168 -2.05 54.94 18.53
C LEU A 168 -2.58 56.37 18.25
N SER A 169 -3.52 56.51 17.31
CA SER A 169 -4.13 57.82 17.02
C SER A 169 -5.02 58.31 18.16
N LEU A 170 -5.67 57.45 18.90
CA LEU A 170 -6.47 57.79 20.07
C LEU A 170 -5.59 58.25 21.25
N LEU A 171 -4.39 57.67 21.40
CA LEU A 171 -3.44 58.02 22.47
C LEU A 171 -2.76 59.38 22.24
N LEU A 172 -2.72 59.87 21.00
CA LEU A 172 -2.16 61.17 20.66
C LEU A 172 -3.18 62.34 20.77
N LEU A 173 -4.45 62.04 20.99
CA LEU A 173 -5.53 63.02 21.14
C LEU A 173 -5.89 63.32 22.62
N PHE A 174 -5.24 62.66 23.57
CA PHE A 174 -5.34 62.88 25.00
C PHE A 174 -3.98 63.39 25.56
#